data_fddd3f59baef8c6089533572e960fc38
#
_entry.id   fddd3f59baef8c6089533572e960fc38
#
_cell.length_a   1.000
_cell.length_b   1.000
_cell.length_c   1.000
_cell.angle_alpha   90.00
_cell.angle_beta   90.00
_cell.angle_gamma   90.00
#
_symmetry.space_group_name_H-M   'P 1'
#
loop_
_entity.id
_entity.type
_entity.pdbx_description
1 polymer ?
#
loop_
_entity_poly.entity_id
_entity_poly.type
_entity_poly.pdbx_seq_one_letter_code
_entity_poly.pdbx_strand_id
1 'polypeptide(L)'
;MGRTIKLILYYFAYQFAVAIPGMFGYTIWKCFETQSFDLHNAPTSLAIILSLLGTLLMAWHLIHYKYVKLDKQTLASLPLKPTCLYILMGAAAIIWMNWLSEMVHLPNIAENVFAQMKNNVFGILSVCIIAPIFEEIFFRGAIEGYLLRKWENPRWAILVSALIFGLIHMNPAQILFAFLFGIILGELYYRTGSLLPSIILHFINNTLSLILMNVFEEKDTLTDILGNTTAVHVWGMTGIAIFCLTFLLFKKEVKPVQWAVEATEPVPAEQTNPQN
;
A
#
# COMPACT_ATOMS: atom_id res chain seq x y z
N MET A 1 7.17 17.83 -5.59
CA MET A 1 6.33 17.11 -6.59
C MET A 1 7.15 16.35 -7.65
N GLY A 2 8.17 16.93 -8.29
CA GLY A 2 8.93 16.22 -9.35
C GLY A 2 9.52 14.86 -8.94
N ARG A 3 10.11 14.76 -7.71
CA ARG A 3 10.62 13.48 -7.19
C ARG A 3 9.51 12.43 -7.02
N THR A 4 8.34 12.82 -6.53
CA THR A 4 7.19 11.93 -6.34
C THR A 4 6.71 11.37 -7.68
N ILE A 5 6.51 12.25 -8.69
CA ILE A 5 6.08 11.85 -10.04
C ILE A 5 7.13 10.91 -10.65
N LYS A 6 8.42 11.24 -10.53
CA LYS A 6 9.52 10.40 -11.03
C LYS A 6 9.49 9.00 -10.43
N LEU A 7 9.23 8.86 -9.12
CA LEU A 7 9.15 7.55 -8.46
C LEU A 7 7.96 6.73 -8.96
N ILE A 8 6.80 7.36 -9.18
CA ILE A 8 5.62 6.69 -9.75
C ILE A 8 5.92 6.20 -11.17
N LEU A 9 6.55 7.03 -12.01
CA LEU A 9 6.95 6.64 -13.35
C LEU A 9 7.96 5.48 -13.34
N TYR A 10 8.91 5.48 -12.41
CA TYR A 10 9.86 4.37 -12.25
C TYR A 10 9.15 3.08 -11.82
N TYR A 11 8.18 3.16 -10.91
CA TYR A 11 7.40 1.99 -10.53
C TYR A 11 6.75 1.33 -11.75
N PHE A 12 6.01 2.08 -12.55
CA PHE A 12 5.42 1.55 -13.78
C PHE A 12 6.46 1.08 -14.79
N ALA A 13 7.56 1.82 -14.95
CA ALA A 13 8.64 1.43 -15.85
C ALA A 13 9.25 0.07 -15.48
N TYR A 14 9.49 -0.20 -14.19
CA TYR A 14 9.97 -1.51 -13.73
C TYR A 14 8.93 -2.61 -13.94
N GLN A 15 7.65 -2.34 -13.68
CA GLN A 15 6.59 -3.31 -13.94
C GLN A 15 6.54 -3.69 -15.43
N PHE A 16 6.52 -2.72 -16.32
CA PHE A 16 6.47 -2.99 -17.78
C PHE A 16 7.77 -3.59 -18.30
N ALA A 17 8.93 -3.15 -17.82
CA ALA A 17 10.23 -3.69 -18.26
C ALA A 17 10.40 -5.18 -17.90
N VAL A 18 9.71 -5.67 -16.89
CA VAL A 18 9.71 -7.10 -16.53
C VAL A 18 8.55 -7.84 -17.19
N ALA A 19 7.33 -7.28 -17.12
CA ALA A 19 6.13 -7.95 -17.59
C ALA A 19 6.14 -8.17 -19.12
N ILE A 20 6.51 -7.15 -19.90
CA ILE A 20 6.46 -7.24 -21.37
C ILE A 20 7.42 -8.31 -21.91
N PRO A 21 8.75 -8.28 -21.60
CA PRO A 21 9.66 -9.31 -22.08
C PRO A 21 9.34 -10.71 -21.54
N GLY A 22 8.90 -10.80 -20.27
CA GLY A 22 8.56 -12.07 -19.63
C GLY A 22 7.36 -12.74 -20.28
N MET A 23 6.29 -12.00 -20.53
CA MET A 23 5.09 -12.50 -21.21
C MET A 23 5.39 -12.85 -22.67
N PHE A 24 6.14 -12.00 -23.36
CA PHE A 24 6.53 -12.25 -24.75
C PHE A 24 7.43 -13.49 -24.87
N GLY A 25 8.41 -13.65 -23.99
CA GLY A 25 9.27 -14.83 -23.94
C GLY A 25 8.48 -16.12 -23.71
N TYR A 26 7.51 -16.09 -22.77
CA TYR A 26 6.59 -17.22 -22.56
C TYR A 26 5.77 -17.55 -23.80
N THR A 27 5.21 -16.53 -24.45
CA THR A 27 4.41 -16.73 -25.67
C THR A 27 5.22 -17.34 -26.80
N ILE A 28 6.47 -16.87 -27.02
CA ILE A 28 7.38 -17.45 -28.01
C ILE A 28 7.66 -18.91 -27.68
N TRP A 29 8.04 -19.21 -26.44
CA TRP A 29 8.32 -20.59 -26.01
C TRP A 29 7.10 -21.50 -26.24
N LYS A 30 5.89 -21.02 -25.86
CA LYS A 30 4.63 -21.76 -26.05
C LYS A 30 4.31 -21.99 -27.52
N CYS A 31 4.57 -20.99 -28.38
CA CYS A 31 4.41 -21.10 -29.84
C CYS A 31 5.27 -22.23 -30.43
N PHE A 32 6.52 -22.39 -29.97
CA PHE A 32 7.36 -23.49 -30.40
C PHE A 32 6.83 -24.85 -29.94
N GLU A 33 6.24 -24.92 -28.73
CA GLU A 33 5.69 -26.15 -28.17
C GLU A 33 4.37 -26.57 -28.85
N THR A 34 3.46 -25.62 -29.05
CA THR A 34 2.08 -25.90 -29.50
C THR A 34 1.81 -25.62 -30.96
N GLN A 35 2.78 -25.06 -31.70
CA GLN A 35 2.65 -24.62 -33.09
C GLN A 35 1.54 -23.58 -33.30
N SER A 36 1.10 -22.91 -32.21
CA SER A 36 0.06 -21.88 -32.20
C SER A 36 0.51 -20.64 -31.43
N PHE A 37 0.19 -19.44 -31.97
CA PHE A 37 0.49 -18.19 -31.31
C PHE A 37 -0.74 -17.71 -30.51
N ASP A 38 -0.65 -17.78 -29.15
CA ASP A 38 -1.73 -17.36 -28.27
C ASP A 38 -1.19 -16.56 -27.10
N LEU A 39 -1.58 -15.29 -27.05
CA LEU A 39 -1.22 -14.35 -25.96
C LEU A 39 -2.09 -14.50 -24.71
N HIS A 40 -3.24 -15.17 -24.80
CA HIS A 40 -4.25 -15.18 -23.74
C HIS A 40 -4.07 -16.31 -22.70
N ASN A 41 -3.26 -17.31 -23.02
CA ASN A 41 -3.12 -18.53 -22.20
C ASN A 41 -1.90 -18.52 -21.25
N ALA A 42 -1.40 -17.34 -20.85
CA ALA A 42 -0.34 -17.29 -19.87
C ALA A 42 -0.87 -17.66 -18.47
N PRO A 43 -0.15 -18.50 -17.70
CA PRO A 43 -0.55 -18.85 -16.35
C PRO A 43 -0.59 -17.63 -15.43
N THR A 44 -1.61 -17.53 -14.59
CA THR A 44 -1.71 -16.46 -13.57
C THR A 44 -0.46 -16.39 -12.68
N SER A 45 0.11 -17.54 -12.32
CA SER A 45 1.36 -17.62 -11.54
C SER A 45 2.52 -16.90 -12.23
N LEU A 46 2.64 -16.98 -13.56
CA LEU A 46 3.68 -16.25 -14.30
C LEU A 46 3.48 -14.73 -14.17
N ALA A 47 2.26 -14.24 -14.39
CA ALA A 47 1.96 -12.82 -14.25
C ALA A 47 2.27 -12.30 -12.83
N ILE A 48 1.93 -13.06 -11.80
CA ILE A 48 2.23 -12.74 -10.39
C ILE A 48 3.76 -12.72 -10.18
N ILE A 49 4.49 -13.72 -10.65
CA ILE A 49 5.96 -13.79 -10.49
C ILE A 49 6.64 -12.60 -11.20
N LEU A 50 6.21 -12.26 -12.40
CA LEU A 50 6.77 -11.11 -13.14
C LEU A 50 6.47 -9.78 -12.40
N SER A 51 5.26 -9.61 -11.87
CA SER A 51 4.91 -8.45 -11.06
C SER A 51 5.73 -8.37 -9.77
N LEU A 52 5.94 -9.50 -9.09
CA LEU A 52 6.82 -9.58 -7.91
C LEU A 52 8.26 -9.18 -8.26
N LEU A 53 8.79 -9.66 -9.37
CA LEU A 53 10.14 -9.30 -9.81
C LEU A 53 10.26 -7.80 -10.08
N GLY A 54 9.29 -7.18 -10.79
CA GLY A 54 9.23 -5.73 -10.99
C GLY A 54 9.19 -4.95 -9.67
N THR A 55 8.41 -5.44 -8.71
CA THR A 55 8.31 -4.88 -7.35
C THR A 55 9.64 -4.96 -6.59
N LEU A 56 10.32 -6.11 -6.64
CA LEU A 56 11.62 -6.29 -5.99
C LEU A 56 12.72 -5.42 -6.62
N LEU A 57 12.72 -5.27 -7.94
CA LEU A 57 13.64 -4.37 -8.65
C LEU A 57 13.39 -2.91 -8.25
N MET A 58 12.13 -2.48 -8.12
CA MET A 58 11.81 -1.14 -7.64
C MET A 58 12.21 -0.96 -6.17
N ALA A 59 11.99 -1.96 -5.30
CA ALA A 59 12.45 -1.92 -3.90
C ALA A 59 13.97 -1.77 -3.82
N TRP A 60 14.71 -2.57 -4.60
CA TRP A 60 16.16 -2.44 -4.71
C TRP A 60 16.58 -1.04 -5.17
N HIS A 61 15.89 -0.47 -6.19
CA HIS A 61 16.15 0.89 -6.66
C HIS A 61 16.00 1.92 -5.54
N LEU A 62 14.91 1.84 -4.75
CA LEU A 62 14.66 2.77 -3.66
C LEU A 62 15.77 2.75 -2.59
N ILE A 63 16.25 1.57 -2.26
CA ILE A 63 17.28 1.36 -1.24
C ILE A 63 18.67 1.76 -1.78
N HIS A 64 19.01 1.28 -2.98
CA HIS A 64 20.31 1.51 -3.61
C HIS A 64 20.58 3.01 -3.86
N TYR A 65 19.60 3.72 -4.39
CA TYR A 65 19.68 5.17 -4.63
C TYR A 65 19.29 6.02 -3.41
N LYS A 66 19.17 5.39 -2.23
CA LYS A 66 18.93 6.07 -0.95
C LYS A 66 17.67 6.94 -0.94
N TYR A 67 16.62 6.55 -1.66
CA TYR A 67 15.32 7.19 -1.55
C TYR A 67 14.67 6.92 -0.19
N VAL A 68 15.00 5.79 0.42
CA VAL A 68 14.60 5.39 1.78
C VAL A 68 15.85 4.87 2.50
N LYS A 69 15.98 5.24 3.78
CA LYS A 69 16.99 4.65 4.68
C LYS A 69 16.27 3.62 5.55
N LEU A 70 16.74 2.37 5.49
CA LEU A 70 16.25 1.30 6.37
C LEU A 70 17.26 1.16 7.51
N ASP A 71 17.10 1.97 8.53
CA ASP A 71 17.92 1.95 9.74
C ASP A 71 17.11 1.50 10.98
N LYS A 72 17.75 1.48 12.15
CA LYS A 72 17.11 1.06 13.39
C LYS A 72 15.90 1.93 13.78
N GLN A 73 15.90 3.21 13.43
CA GLN A 73 14.78 4.11 13.72
C GLN A 73 13.62 3.85 12.77
N THR A 74 13.91 3.69 11.48
CA THR A 74 12.90 3.43 10.44
C THR A 74 12.19 2.09 10.61
N LEU A 75 12.80 1.13 11.32
CA LEU A 75 12.24 -0.18 11.61
C LEU A 75 12.00 -0.39 13.12
N ALA A 76 11.93 0.68 13.91
CA ALA A 76 11.71 0.59 15.35
C ALA A 76 10.28 0.13 15.69
N SER A 77 10.17 -0.81 16.62
CA SER A 77 8.90 -1.18 17.23
C SER A 77 8.46 -0.15 18.27
N LEU A 78 7.16 -0.06 18.51
CA LEU A 78 6.62 0.74 19.59
C LEU A 78 6.52 -0.08 20.89
N PRO A 79 6.49 0.58 22.06
CA PRO A 79 6.13 -0.07 23.30
C PRO A 79 4.74 -0.74 23.23
N LEU A 80 4.47 -1.68 24.15
CA LEU A 80 3.25 -2.50 24.13
C LEU A 80 1.95 -1.66 24.08
N LYS A 81 1.85 -0.63 24.91
CA LYS A 81 0.62 0.19 24.99
C LYS A 81 0.28 0.90 23.69
N PRO A 82 1.15 1.71 23.05
CA PRO A 82 0.84 2.30 21.74
C PRO A 82 0.69 1.24 20.65
N THR A 83 1.35 0.08 20.75
CA THR A 83 1.16 -1.04 19.82
C THR A 83 -0.27 -1.57 19.88
N CYS A 84 -0.79 -1.86 21.09
CA CYS A 84 -2.18 -2.28 21.24
C CYS A 84 -3.17 -1.21 20.75
N LEU A 85 -2.87 0.07 20.99
CA LEU A 85 -3.74 1.17 20.55
C LEU A 85 -3.82 1.26 19.01
N TYR A 86 -2.69 1.19 18.29
CA TYR A 86 -2.76 1.29 16.83
C TYR A 86 -3.34 0.03 16.18
N ILE A 87 -3.13 -1.16 16.76
CA ILE A 87 -3.76 -2.39 16.26
C ILE A 87 -5.28 -2.32 16.45
N LEU A 88 -5.76 -1.92 17.62
CA LEU A 88 -7.18 -1.75 17.89
C LEU A 88 -7.80 -0.66 17.01
N MET A 89 -7.10 0.45 16.82
CA MET A 89 -7.48 1.52 15.90
C MET A 89 -7.63 1.01 14.47
N GLY A 90 -6.67 0.20 14.00
CA GLY A 90 -6.69 -0.40 12.67
C GLY A 90 -7.83 -1.41 12.51
N ALA A 91 -8.06 -2.26 13.48
CA ALA A 91 -9.19 -3.19 13.47
C ALA A 91 -10.53 -2.45 13.41
N ALA A 92 -10.69 -1.38 14.20
CA ALA A 92 -11.87 -0.54 14.16
C ALA A 92 -12.01 0.21 12.82
N ALA A 93 -10.88 0.63 12.22
CA ALA A 93 -10.86 1.25 10.90
C ALA A 93 -11.36 0.28 9.83
N ILE A 94 -10.89 -0.96 9.81
CA ILE A 94 -11.35 -2.00 8.89
C ILE A 94 -12.88 -2.17 8.99
N ILE A 95 -13.42 -2.20 10.21
CA ILE A 95 -14.87 -2.35 10.44
C ILE A 95 -15.67 -1.22 9.78
N TRP A 96 -15.39 0.03 10.12
CA TRP A 96 -16.19 1.14 9.60
C TRP A 96 -15.91 1.44 8.13
N MET A 97 -14.71 1.16 7.61
CA MET A 97 -14.41 1.34 6.19
C MET A 97 -15.11 0.29 5.32
N ASN A 98 -15.22 -0.98 5.78
CA ASN A 98 -16.03 -1.99 5.08
C ASN A 98 -17.52 -1.61 5.09
N TRP A 99 -18.04 -1.12 6.22
CA TRP A 99 -19.39 -0.56 6.30
C TRP A 99 -19.60 0.59 5.30
N LEU A 100 -18.66 1.54 5.22
CA LEU A 100 -18.71 2.66 4.28
C LEU A 100 -18.66 2.17 2.83
N SER A 101 -17.80 1.18 2.52
CA SER A 101 -17.69 0.58 1.19
C SER A 101 -19.02 -0.02 0.72
N GLU A 102 -19.74 -0.71 1.62
CA GLU A 102 -21.07 -1.24 1.33
C GLU A 102 -22.11 -0.14 1.08
N MET A 103 -22.03 0.99 1.80
CA MET A 103 -22.94 2.12 1.59
C MET A 103 -22.71 2.83 0.25
N VAL A 104 -21.47 2.90 -0.21
CA VAL A 104 -21.11 3.65 -1.44
C VAL A 104 -21.26 2.82 -2.72
N HIS A 105 -21.25 1.50 -2.63
CA HIS A 105 -21.44 0.56 -3.77
C HIS A 105 -20.55 0.87 -4.99
N LEU A 106 -19.24 0.98 -4.77
CA LEU A 106 -18.30 1.22 -5.85
C LEU A 106 -18.02 -0.08 -6.64
N PRO A 107 -17.89 0.02 -7.99
CA PRO A 107 -17.63 -1.17 -8.82
C PRO A 107 -16.25 -1.78 -8.50
N ASN A 108 -16.22 -3.10 -8.35
CA ASN A 108 -14.99 -3.87 -8.16
C ASN A 108 -14.56 -4.52 -9.48
N ILE A 109 -13.71 -3.83 -10.24
CA ILE A 109 -13.21 -4.33 -11.53
C ILE A 109 -12.05 -5.32 -11.40
N ALA A 110 -11.49 -5.49 -10.20
CA ALA A 110 -10.36 -6.38 -9.91
C ALA A 110 -10.79 -7.71 -9.26
N GLU A 111 -12.08 -7.98 -9.13
CA GLU A 111 -12.61 -9.15 -8.43
C GLU A 111 -12.03 -10.47 -8.95
N ASN A 112 -12.04 -10.67 -10.28
CA ASN A 112 -11.46 -11.87 -10.90
C ASN A 112 -9.97 -12.03 -10.65
N VAL A 113 -9.22 -10.92 -10.55
CA VAL A 113 -7.79 -10.94 -10.25
C VAL A 113 -7.57 -11.44 -8.82
N PHE A 114 -8.33 -10.91 -7.85
CA PHE A 114 -8.25 -11.36 -6.47
C PHE A 114 -8.70 -12.81 -6.28
N ALA A 115 -9.76 -13.25 -6.97
CA ALA A 115 -10.20 -14.63 -6.98
C ALA A 115 -9.11 -15.61 -7.47
N GLN A 116 -8.32 -15.21 -8.46
CA GLN A 116 -7.17 -15.98 -8.91
C GLN A 116 -5.99 -15.94 -7.93
N MET A 117 -5.74 -14.77 -7.30
CA MET A 117 -4.64 -14.60 -6.35
C MET A 117 -4.87 -15.39 -5.05
N LYS A 118 -6.11 -15.45 -4.53
CA LYS A 118 -6.43 -16.16 -3.27
C LYS A 118 -6.16 -17.67 -3.34
N ASN A 119 -6.23 -18.26 -4.53
CA ASN A 119 -6.01 -19.68 -4.78
C ASN A 119 -4.58 -20.02 -5.23
N ASN A 120 -3.67 -19.04 -5.19
CA ASN A 120 -2.30 -19.18 -5.65
C ASN A 120 -1.32 -18.78 -4.53
N VAL A 121 -0.38 -19.67 -4.18
CA VAL A 121 0.59 -19.41 -3.11
C VAL A 121 1.43 -18.15 -3.35
N PHE A 122 1.83 -17.87 -4.61
CA PHE A 122 2.54 -16.64 -4.95
C PHE A 122 1.63 -15.42 -4.83
N GLY A 123 0.32 -15.56 -5.13
CA GLY A 123 -0.68 -14.52 -4.91
C GLY A 123 -0.85 -14.19 -3.43
N ILE A 124 -0.98 -15.21 -2.58
CA ILE A 124 -1.08 -15.04 -1.12
C ILE A 124 0.16 -14.34 -0.57
N LEU A 125 1.36 -14.82 -0.93
CA LEU A 125 2.63 -14.19 -0.51
C LEU A 125 2.74 -12.74 -1.01
N SER A 126 2.33 -12.50 -2.25
CA SER A 126 2.33 -11.16 -2.85
C SER A 126 1.43 -10.21 -2.07
N VAL A 127 0.16 -10.56 -1.87
CA VAL A 127 -0.84 -9.68 -1.25
C VAL A 127 -0.60 -9.50 0.24
N CYS A 128 -0.31 -10.59 0.97
CA CYS A 128 -0.22 -10.53 2.43
C CYS A 128 1.14 -10.04 2.94
N ILE A 129 2.24 -10.29 2.22
CA ILE A 129 3.58 -10.04 2.74
C ILE A 129 4.33 -9.00 1.89
N ILE A 130 4.53 -9.30 0.60
CA ILE A 130 5.42 -8.49 -0.24
C ILE A 130 4.83 -7.11 -0.50
N ALA A 131 3.52 -7.04 -0.85
CA ALA A 131 2.86 -5.77 -1.12
C ALA A 131 2.87 -4.85 0.12
N PRO A 132 2.43 -5.24 1.33
CA PRO A 132 2.51 -4.38 2.50
C PRO A 132 3.91 -3.85 2.79
N ILE A 133 4.94 -4.69 2.71
CA ILE A 133 6.32 -4.26 2.96
C ILE A 133 6.77 -3.26 1.89
N PHE A 134 6.60 -3.60 0.62
CA PHE A 134 7.02 -2.75 -0.48
C PHE A 134 6.26 -1.43 -0.51
N GLU A 135 4.94 -1.47 -0.36
CA GLU A 135 4.08 -0.29 -0.45
C GLU A 135 4.37 0.70 0.68
N GLU A 136 4.63 0.23 1.91
CA GLU A 136 5.02 1.12 2.99
C GLU A 136 6.41 1.73 2.76
N ILE A 137 7.38 0.96 2.25
CA ILE A 137 8.69 1.50 1.84
C ILE A 137 8.53 2.56 0.74
N PHE A 138 7.67 2.30 -0.25
CA PHE A 138 7.45 3.20 -1.38
C PHE A 138 6.65 4.45 -0.99
N PHE A 139 5.45 4.27 -0.40
CA PHE A 139 4.55 5.38 -0.10
C PHE A 139 4.97 6.15 1.15
N ARG A 140 5.25 5.47 2.28
CA ARG A 140 5.62 6.14 3.54
C ARG A 140 7.08 6.52 3.54
N GLY A 141 7.96 5.59 3.21
CA GLY A 141 9.40 5.85 3.20
C GLY A 141 9.85 6.85 2.14
N ALA A 142 9.58 6.56 0.85
CA ALA A 142 10.13 7.34 -0.26
C ALA A 142 9.28 8.57 -0.63
N ILE A 143 7.95 8.48 -0.63
CA ILE A 143 7.06 9.59 -1.02
C ILE A 143 6.72 10.45 0.18
N GLU A 144 6.01 9.93 1.17
CA GLU A 144 5.51 10.70 2.32
C GLU A 144 6.67 11.27 3.15
N GLY A 145 7.68 10.47 3.47
CA GLY A 145 8.86 10.94 4.19
C GLY A 145 9.61 12.06 3.48
N TYR A 146 9.65 12.05 2.13
CA TYR A 146 10.18 13.17 1.36
C TYR A 146 9.28 14.41 1.47
N LEU A 147 7.96 14.26 1.38
CA LEU A 147 7.02 15.36 1.48
C LEU A 147 6.98 15.96 2.89
N LEU A 148 7.06 15.14 3.94
CA LEU A 148 7.14 15.58 5.35
C LEU A 148 8.40 16.43 5.63
N ARG A 149 9.51 16.12 4.95
CA ARG A 149 10.74 16.93 5.06
C ARG A 149 10.73 18.20 4.21
N LYS A 150 9.86 18.25 3.20
CA LYS A 150 9.82 19.37 2.25
C LYS A 150 8.70 20.35 2.53
N TRP A 151 7.58 19.93 3.09
CA TRP A 151 6.41 20.77 3.32
C TRP A 151 6.26 21.11 4.80
N GLU A 152 5.95 22.36 5.09
CA GLU A 152 5.73 22.83 6.46
C GLU A 152 4.51 22.18 7.12
N ASN A 153 3.47 21.91 6.32
CA ASN A 153 2.26 21.30 6.82
C ASN A 153 2.21 19.78 6.55
N PRO A 154 2.43 18.94 7.59
CA PRO A 154 2.46 17.49 7.45
C PRO A 154 1.14 16.89 6.96
N ARG A 155 0.01 17.56 7.19
CA ARG A 155 -1.31 17.07 6.75
C ARG A 155 -1.38 16.93 5.23
N TRP A 156 -0.80 17.88 4.49
CA TRP A 156 -0.75 17.79 3.02
C TRP A 156 0.17 16.67 2.54
N ALA A 157 1.27 16.41 3.25
CA ALA A 157 2.16 15.29 2.92
C ALA A 157 1.43 13.96 3.06
N ILE A 158 0.71 13.76 4.18
CA ILE A 158 -0.10 12.57 4.44
C ILE A 158 -1.22 12.45 3.39
N LEU A 159 -2.01 13.51 3.17
CA LEU A 159 -3.14 13.48 2.24
C LEU A 159 -2.71 13.17 0.80
N VAL A 160 -1.63 13.81 0.33
CA VAL A 160 -1.13 13.58 -1.04
C VAL A 160 -0.56 12.18 -1.18
N SER A 161 0.22 11.70 -0.21
CA SER A 161 0.72 10.31 -0.21
C SER A 161 -0.42 9.30 -0.21
N ALA A 162 -1.43 9.49 0.64
CA ALA A 162 -2.61 8.63 0.72
C ALA A 162 -3.44 8.66 -0.57
N LEU A 163 -3.61 9.84 -1.19
CA LEU A 163 -4.32 9.97 -2.47
C LEU A 163 -3.61 9.20 -3.58
N ILE A 164 -2.29 9.33 -3.67
CA ILE A 164 -1.50 8.59 -4.67
C ILE A 164 -1.60 7.08 -4.39
N PHE A 165 -1.52 6.67 -3.12
CA PHE A 165 -1.69 5.28 -2.68
C PHE A 165 -3.05 4.71 -3.10
N GLY A 166 -4.13 5.47 -2.91
CA GLY A 166 -5.45 5.07 -3.40
C GLY A 166 -5.50 4.93 -4.91
N LEU A 167 -5.08 5.97 -5.64
CA LEU A 167 -5.20 6.03 -7.10
C LEU A 167 -4.40 4.95 -7.84
N ILE A 168 -3.26 4.51 -7.29
CA ILE A 168 -2.43 3.49 -7.95
C ILE A 168 -3.09 2.11 -8.02
N HIS A 169 -4.12 1.86 -7.19
CA HIS A 169 -4.89 0.62 -7.24
C HIS A 169 -5.78 0.50 -8.48
N MET A 170 -6.11 1.61 -9.14
CA MET A 170 -6.90 1.67 -10.38
C MET A 170 -8.23 0.90 -10.35
N ASN A 171 -8.72 0.51 -9.17
CA ASN A 171 -9.97 -0.18 -8.92
C ASN A 171 -10.86 0.69 -8.03
N PRO A 172 -12.01 1.20 -8.51
CA PRO A 172 -12.86 2.13 -7.77
C PRO A 172 -13.19 1.67 -6.34
N ALA A 173 -13.53 0.40 -6.15
CA ALA A 173 -13.80 -0.17 -4.82
C ALA A 173 -12.60 -0.06 -3.87
N GLN A 174 -11.37 -0.18 -4.40
CA GLN A 174 -10.15 -0.09 -3.59
C GLN A 174 -9.65 1.34 -3.42
N ILE A 175 -9.87 2.23 -4.40
CA ILE A 175 -9.37 3.62 -4.36
C ILE A 175 -9.82 4.33 -3.09
N LEU A 176 -11.11 4.29 -2.78
CA LEU A 176 -11.66 4.94 -1.60
C LEU A 176 -11.09 4.33 -0.31
N PHE A 177 -11.14 3.00 -0.21
CA PHE A 177 -10.63 2.29 0.95
C PHE A 177 -9.13 2.52 1.17
N ALA A 178 -8.31 2.35 0.11
CA ALA A 178 -6.88 2.55 0.19
C ALA A 178 -6.50 4.00 0.50
N PHE A 179 -7.25 4.99 -0.01
CA PHE A 179 -7.06 6.39 0.36
C PHE A 179 -7.28 6.61 1.87
N LEU A 180 -8.42 6.16 2.41
CA LEU A 180 -8.75 6.32 3.83
C LEU A 180 -7.76 5.56 4.72
N PHE A 181 -7.46 4.33 4.37
CA PHE A 181 -6.46 3.52 5.07
C PHE A 181 -5.06 4.14 4.96
N GLY A 182 -4.76 4.71 3.79
CA GLY A 182 -3.53 5.45 3.52
C GLY A 182 -3.31 6.63 4.47
N ILE A 183 -4.37 7.36 4.83
CA ILE A 183 -4.30 8.43 5.83
C ILE A 183 -3.92 7.87 7.20
N ILE A 184 -4.49 6.73 7.61
CA ILE A 184 -4.19 6.10 8.90
C ILE A 184 -2.74 5.64 8.95
N LEU A 185 -2.27 4.95 7.91
CA LEU A 185 -0.88 4.49 7.81
C LEU A 185 0.12 5.66 7.76
N GLY A 186 -0.25 6.75 7.05
CA GLY A 186 0.54 7.98 7.01
C GLY A 186 0.62 8.67 8.38
N GLU A 187 -0.48 8.77 9.11
CA GLU A 187 -0.48 9.34 10.47
C GLU A 187 0.39 8.49 11.43
N LEU A 188 0.37 7.15 11.29
CA LEU A 188 1.27 6.27 12.04
C LEU A 188 2.73 6.59 11.72
N TYR A 189 3.09 6.65 10.43
CA TYR A 189 4.44 6.96 10.00
C TYR A 189 4.88 8.36 10.43
N TYR A 190 4.03 9.37 10.24
CA TYR A 190 4.31 10.74 10.68
C TYR A 190 4.64 10.85 12.17
N ARG A 191 3.91 10.09 13.02
CA ARG A 191 4.11 10.15 14.48
C ARG A 191 5.29 9.34 14.95
N THR A 192 5.54 8.21 14.33
CA THR A 192 6.55 7.26 14.81
C THR A 192 7.92 7.42 14.16
N GLY A 193 7.95 7.96 12.93
CA GLY A 193 9.14 7.93 12.06
C GLY A 193 9.53 6.50 11.63
N SER A 194 8.71 5.51 11.98
CA SER A 194 8.96 4.10 11.69
C SER A 194 7.96 3.52 10.69
N LEU A 195 8.46 2.73 9.75
CA LEU A 195 7.65 1.97 8.78
C LEU A 195 6.99 0.74 9.43
N LEU A 196 7.57 0.21 10.51
CA LEU A 196 7.14 -1.07 11.07
C LEU A 196 5.69 -1.08 11.55
N PRO A 197 5.17 -0.06 12.28
CA PRO A 197 3.75 -0.02 12.65
C PRO A 197 2.81 -0.01 11.44
N SER A 198 3.15 0.74 10.40
CA SER A 198 2.36 0.80 9.17
C SER A 198 2.42 -0.53 8.41
N ILE A 199 3.59 -1.16 8.30
CA ILE A 199 3.75 -2.49 7.68
C ILE A 199 2.91 -3.54 8.41
N ILE A 200 2.97 -3.57 9.76
CA ILE A 200 2.20 -4.53 10.56
C ILE A 200 0.70 -4.34 10.34
N LEU A 201 0.23 -3.09 10.43
CA LEU A 201 -1.20 -2.81 10.25
C LEU A 201 -1.67 -3.14 8.83
N HIS A 202 -0.86 -2.85 7.82
CA HIS A 202 -1.14 -3.16 6.42
C HIS A 202 -1.16 -4.68 6.17
N PHE A 203 -0.18 -5.41 6.73
CA PHE A 203 -0.16 -6.88 6.71
C PHE A 203 -1.42 -7.48 7.34
N ILE A 204 -1.84 -6.99 8.51
CA ILE A 204 -3.06 -7.45 9.19
C ILE A 204 -4.28 -7.19 8.31
N ASN A 205 -4.40 -6.00 7.72
CA ASN A 205 -5.50 -5.64 6.83
C ASN A 205 -5.60 -6.60 5.63
N ASN A 206 -4.50 -6.78 4.90
CA ASN A 206 -4.50 -7.60 3.69
C ASN A 206 -4.74 -9.08 4.00
N THR A 207 -4.13 -9.57 5.08
CA THR A 207 -4.32 -10.97 5.52
C THR A 207 -5.76 -11.22 5.97
N LEU A 208 -6.34 -10.30 6.76
CA LEU A 208 -7.72 -10.41 7.19
C LEU A 208 -8.69 -10.34 6.01
N SER A 209 -8.47 -9.42 5.07
CA SER A 209 -9.27 -9.31 3.84
C SER A 209 -9.25 -10.61 3.04
N LEU A 210 -8.07 -11.22 2.88
CA LEU A 210 -7.94 -12.49 2.17
C LEU A 210 -8.64 -13.65 2.92
N ILE A 211 -8.54 -13.70 4.25
CA ILE A 211 -9.22 -14.70 5.08
C ILE A 211 -10.74 -14.53 4.95
N LEU A 212 -11.26 -13.32 5.09
CA LEU A 212 -12.69 -13.04 4.97
C LEU A 212 -13.22 -13.38 3.59
N MET A 213 -12.48 -13.09 2.52
CA MET A 213 -12.82 -13.46 1.16
C MET A 213 -12.89 -14.98 0.94
N ASN A 214 -12.15 -15.79 1.70
CA ASN A 214 -12.23 -17.23 1.66
C ASN A 214 -13.36 -17.78 2.55
N VAL A 215 -13.54 -17.22 3.75
CA VAL A 215 -14.55 -17.71 4.72
C VAL A 215 -15.97 -17.38 4.28
N PHE A 216 -16.15 -16.21 3.63
CA PHE A 216 -17.46 -15.72 3.19
C PHE A 216 -17.58 -15.70 1.66
N GLU A 217 -17.04 -16.72 1.00
CA GLU A 217 -16.98 -16.82 -0.47
C GLU A 217 -18.33 -16.69 -1.18
N GLU A 218 -19.43 -17.12 -0.54
CA GLU A 218 -20.79 -17.05 -1.07
C GLU A 218 -21.58 -15.82 -0.57
N LYS A 219 -20.93 -14.89 0.15
CA LYS A 219 -21.59 -13.73 0.75
C LYS A 219 -20.99 -12.44 0.22
N ASP A 220 -21.79 -11.71 -0.53
CA ASP A 220 -21.33 -10.50 -1.23
C ASP A 220 -21.39 -9.25 -0.34
N THR A 221 -22.21 -9.25 0.72
CA THR A 221 -22.47 -8.07 1.54
C THR A 221 -22.32 -8.33 3.04
N LEU A 222 -22.06 -7.27 3.82
CA LEU A 222 -22.11 -7.35 5.28
C LEU A 222 -23.51 -7.69 5.79
N THR A 223 -24.54 -7.33 5.03
CA THR A 223 -25.92 -7.70 5.34
C THR A 223 -26.13 -9.21 5.25
N ASP A 224 -25.51 -9.89 4.29
CA ASP A 224 -25.55 -11.36 4.18
C ASP A 224 -24.80 -12.03 5.33
N ILE A 225 -23.74 -11.38 5.84
CA ILE A 225 -22.93 -11.89 6.95
C ILE A 225 -23.66 -11.69 8.29
N LEU A 226 -24.19 -10.49 8.54
CA LEU A 226 -24.77 -10.07 9.82
C LEU A 226 -26.27 -10.31 9.95
N GLY A 227 -26.92 -10.70 8.84
CA GLY A 227 -28.33 -11.09 8.81
C GLY A 227 -29.36 -9.97 8.71
N ASN A 228 -28.98 -8.71 8.94
CA ASN A 228 -29.88 -7.56 8.76
C ASN A 228 -29.15 -6.22 8.68
N THR A 229 -29.79 -5.23 8.01
CA THR A 229 -29.23 -3.89 7.78
C THR A 229 -28.99 -3.10 9.07
N THR A 230 -29.82 -3.27 10.10
CA THR A 230 -29.64 -2.58 11.40
C THR A 230 -28.35 -3.05 12.07
N ALA A 231 -28.07 -4.35 12.06
CA ALA A 231 -26.81 -4.89 12.59
C ALA A 231 -25.60 -4.31 11.84
N VAL A 232 -25.67 -4.17 10.51
CA VAL A 232 -24.62 -3.54 9.69
C VAL A 232 -24.34 -2.10 10.12
N HIS A 233 -25.39 -1.31 10.32
CA HIS A 233 -25.21 0.07 10.79
C HIS A 233 -24.67 0.16 12.22
N VAL A 234 -25.15 -0.67 13.14
CA VAL A 234 -24.63 -0.73 14.51
C VAL A 234 -23.15 -1.14 14.50
N TRP A 235 -22.78 -2.11 13.68
CA TRP A 235 -21.39 -2.55 13.51
C TRP A 235 -20.49 -1.43 12.99
N GLY A 236 -20.88 -0.73 11.92
CA GLY A 236 -20.13 0.38 11.35
C GLY A 236 -19.96 1.55 12.31
N MET A 237 -21.05 1.96 12.98
CA MET A 237 -21.03 3.06 13.97
C MET A 237 -20.19 2.71 15.19
N THR A 238 -20.22 1.47 15.65
CA THR A 238 -19.33 0.97 16.72
C THR A 238 -17.87 1.03 16.29
N GLY A 239 -17.57 0.65 15.05
CA GLY A 239 -16.23 0.81 14.47
C GLY A 239 -15.75 2.26 14.47
N ILE A 240 -16.59 3.21 14.06
CA ILE A 240 -16.26 4.65 14.12
C ILE A 240 -15.98 5.10 15.56
N ALA A 241 -16.82 4.74 16.51
CA ALA A 241 -16.65 5.14 17.91
C ALA A 241 -15.34 4.61 18.53
N ILE A 242 -15.04 3.32 18.30
CA ILE A 242 -13.79 2.70 18.76
C ILE A 242 -12.58 3.33 18.06
N PHE A 243 -12.68 3.56 16.73
CA PHE A 243 -11.62 4.21 15.96
C PHE A 243 -11.32 5.61 16.51
N CYS A 244 -12.32 6.46 16.71
CA CYS A 244 -12.14 7.81 17.23
C CYS A 244 -11.50 7.79 18.63
N LEU A 245 -11.97 6.92 19.53
CA LEU A 245 -11.42 6.80 20.86
C LEU A 245 -9.96 6.36 20.84
N THR A 246 -9.65 5.29 20.13
CA THR A 246 -8.29 4.73 20.06
C THR A 246 -7.33 5.66 19.33
N PHE A 247 -7.78 6.38 18.30
CA PHE A 247 -7.02 7.41 17.62
C PHE A 247 -6.65 8.58 18.55
N LEU A 248 -7.61 9.08 19.34
CA LEU A 248 -7.35 10.14 20.32
C LEU A 248 -6.37 9.68 21.41
N LEU A 249 -6.53 8.46 21.90
CA LEU A 249 -5.61 7.89 22.89
C LEU A 249 -4.21 7.68 22.29
N PHE A 250 -4.11 7.17 21.07
CA PHE A 250 -2.84 7.02 20.36
C PHE A 250 -2.14 8.37 20.15
N LYS A 251 -2.87 9.40 19.74
CA LYS A 251 -2.33 10.77 19.57
C LYS A 251 -1.85 11.39 20.89
N LYS A 252 -2.46 11.02 22.00
CA LYS A 252 -2.02 11.46 23.34
C LYS A 252 -0.72 10.77 23.76
N GLU A 253 -0.60 9.47 23.46
CA GLU A 253 0.54 8.62 23.83
C GLU A 253 1.76 8.84 22.93
N VAL A 254 1.54 8.95 21.61
CA VAL A 254 2.60 9.06 20.60
C VAL A 254 2.58 10.45 19.97
N LYS A 255 3.55 11.28 20.35
CA LYS A 255 3.76 12.60 19.73
C LYS A 255 4.52 12.45 18.42
N PRO A 256 4.26 13.33 17.44
CA PRO A 256 5.01 13.29 16.19
C PRO A 256 6.51 13.45 16.42
N VAL A 257 7.30 12.68 15.67
CA VAL A 257 8.75 12.90 15.60
C VAL A 257 9.04 14.21 14.86
N GLN A 258 10.20 14.80 15.13
CA GLN A 258 10.64 15.98 14.38
C GLN A 258 11.10 15.53 13.00
N TRP A 259 10.40 15.97 11.99
CA TRP A 259 10.83 15.82 10.61
C TRP A 259 11.76 16.97 10.27
N ALA A 260 13.08 16.72 10.29
CA ALA A 260 14.06 17.71 9.91
C ALA A 260 13.80 18.14 8.45
N VAL A 261 13.57 19.43 8.26
CA VAL A 261 13.56 20.02 6.92
C VAL A 261 14.98 19.86 6.38
N GLU A 262 15.19 19.02 5.39
CA GLU A 262 16.46 18.96 4.69
C GLU A 262 16.68 20.35 4.09
N ALA A 263 17.69 21.07 4.59
CA ALA A 263 18.19 22.26 3.90
C ALA A 263 18.41 21.83 2.44
N THR A 264 17.83 22.55 1.51
CA THR A 264 18.08 22.34 0.08
C THR A 264 19.59 22.40 -0.11
N GLU A 265 20.23 21.24 -0.31
CA GLU A 265 21.63 21.26 -0.72
C GLU A 265 21.71 22.17 -1.94
N PRO A 266 22.58 23.20 -1.92
CA PRO A 266 22.78 24.01 -3.11
C PRO A 266 23.16 23.03 -4.22
N VAL A 267 22.45 23.10 -5.34
CA VAL A 267 22.81 22.39 -6.58
C VAL A 267 24.31 22.69 -6.79
N PRO A 268 25.18 21.64 -6.87
CA PRO A 268 26.59 21.90 -7.14
C PRO A 268 26.64 22.78 -8.38
N ALA A 269 27.25 23.96 -8.24
CA ALA A 269 27.49 24.85 -9.36
C ALA A 269 28.18 23.99 -10.43
N GLU A 270 27.57 23.87 -11.59
CA GLU A 270 28.18 23.31 -12.76
C GLU A 270 29.55 23.95 -12.86
N GLN A 271 30.61 23.14 -12.71
CA GLN A 271 31.98 23.63 -12.92
C GLN A 271 32.03 24.14 -14.35
N THR A 272 31.81 25.43 -14.50
CA THR A 272 32.17 26.14 -15.72
C THR A 272 33.66 25.95 -15.85
N ASN A 273 34.05 25.04 -16.70
CA ASN A 273 35.40 24.78 -17.09
C ASN A 273 35.95 26.08 -17.75
N PRO A 274 36.90 26.79 -17.14
CA PRO A 274 37.49 27.93 -17.79
C PRO A 274 38.67 27.44 -18.64
N GLN A 275 38.37 26.86 -19.79
CA GLN A 275 39.39 26.66 -20.86
C GLN A 275 38.70 26.75 -22.21
N ASN A 276 38.73 27.86 -22.83
CA ASN A 276 39.20 28.37 -24.12
C ASN A 276 38.43 29.61 -24.52
#